data_37f555d2ef468a077155ecefeac900e5
#
_entry.id   37f555d2ef468a077155ecefeac900e5
#
_cell.length_a   1.000
_cell.length_b   1.000
_cell.length_c   1.000
_cell.angle_alpha   90.00
_cell.angle_beta   90.00
_cell.angle_gamma   90.00
#
_symmetry.space_group_name_H-M   'P 1'
#
loop_
_entity.id
_entity.type
_entity.pdbx_description
1 polymer ?
#
loop_
_entity_poly.entity_id
_entity_poly.type
_entity_poly.pdbx_seq_one_letter_code
_entity_poly.pdbx_strand_id
1 'polypeptide(L)'
;MKNIKNLAILCLFTVAFASCDMEVVPPSEIAAENFWKTEKDAWYGLNACYAQMGGMDIWDEMCTDNAHSHKPWEGPYELIQQNGVSSESDRGYSFRTIRIVNNFLEKVDGCEMDAALRERMKAEARYFRASDYLDLTTKFGKVPLVTTVMEYDAPNVKRDPVETVKAFILSELAEIAEILPDSYPGGEGYEKGRITRAGALALRARAALYFGNFAEAEASAGKIIQEGHHSLFRVTSLNAAQQKEADEMEQYIDFEAKNIDKDKFVKGMFSYECLWHKENANPDNPEYLVTRGYMADDNNYDWTRYTYIRPSQLISGYSSYEPMQGLIDAYWDIDGKTIRPEIPVATRKENFAKITAVVEGMDQTTYIKTVPTLNLKEYAYMDEFRNRDSRLYASMLFPFKGWHETDFGTFYYRWNPSWAGSDGNESWTGYSYRKLLSLTAYSDWASMEDYPVIRYAEVLLTYAEARIQTKGWDAEVQKALNDLRDRCGMPDVPTVMPSKEAALDFVRNERRIELAAEGQRYDDIRRYGSAYCNKVMNGTVYAPNGYEVVNMTWSDRLMLMPIPQGAMDLNPLLRDDQNPGY
;
A
#
# COMPACT_ATOMS: atom_id res chain seq x y z
N MET A 1 -40.89 -76.07 19.43
CA MET A 1 -39.66 -75.49 18.81
C MET A 1 -39.91 -74.45 17.72
N LYS A 2 -41.08 -74.34 17.09
CA LYS A 2 -41.36 -73.32 16.06
C LYS A 2 -41.54 -71.87 16.64
N ASN A 3 -42.07 -71.75 17.87
CA ASN A 3 -42.37 -70.44 18.49
C ASN A 3 -41.13 -69.73 19.05
N ILE A 4 -40.05 -70.45 19.35
CA ILE A 4 -38.80 -69.83 19.86
C ILE A 4 -37.98 -69.21 18.72
N LYS A 5 -38.07 -69.76 17.51
CA LYS A 5 -37.38 -69.16 16.33
C LYS A 5 -38.01 -67.84 15.88
N ASN A 6 -39.31 -67.69 16.00
CA ASN A 6 -40.01 -66.46 15.63
C ASN A 6 -39.79 -65.34 16.67
N LEU A 7 -39.60 -65.67 17.95
CA LEU A 7 -39.28 -64.67 18.98
C LEU A 7 -37.84 -64.19 18.85
N ALA A 8 -36.90 -65.06 18.48
CA ALA A 8 -35.49 -64.66 18.23
C ALA A 8 -35.33 -63.79 17.00
N ILE A 9 -36.14 -63.97 15.94
CA ILE A 9 -36.13 -63.12 14.75
C ILE A 9 -36.77 -61.76 15.05
N LEU A 10 -37.81 -61.70 15.88
CA LEU A 10 -38.44 -60.43 16.30
C LEU A 10 -37.54 -59.59 17.20
N CYS A 11 -36.77 -60.21 18.12
CA CYS A 11 -35.76 -59.53 18.92
C CYS A 11 -34.53 -59.08 18.11
N LEU A 12 -34.16 -59.75 17.01
CA LEU A 12 -33.10 -59.29 16.12
C LEU A 12 -33.50 -58.08 15.25
N PHE A 13 -34.81 -57.95 14.91
CA PHE A 13 -35.29 -56.81 14.14
C PHE A 13 -35.52 -55.53 14.99
N THR A 14 -35.72 -55.65 16.29
CA THR A 14 -35.86 -54.50 17.19
C THR A 14 -34.55 -53.90 17.64
N VAL A 15 -33.43 -54.62 17.53
CA VAL A 15 -32.06 -54.10 17.82
C VAL A 15 -31.47 -53.35 16.60
N ALA A 16 -32.01 -53.56 15.37
CA ALA A 16 -31.49 -52.91 14.16
C ALA A 16 -31.98 -51.47 13.93
N PHE A 17 -32.87 -50.93 14.77
CA PHE A 17 -33.35 -49.56 14.68
C PHE A 17 -32.90 -48.63 15.80
N ALA A 18 -31.99 -49.08 16.67
CA ALA A 18 -31.24 -48.20 17.55
C ALA A 18 -29.87 -47.87 16.94
N SER A 19 -29.85 -47.44 15.66
CA SER A 19 -28.73 -46.70 15.12
C SER A 19 -28.78 -45.32 15.72
N CYS A 20 -28.08 -45.09 16.81
CA CYS A 20 -27.66 -43.73 17.16
C CYS A 20 -26.91 -43.20 15.93
N ASP A 21 -27.39 -42.12 15.35
CA ASP A 21 -26.58 -41.26 14.50
C ASP A 21 -25.43 -40.75 15.38
N MET A 22 -24.37 -41.53 15.46
CA MET A 22 -23.07 -41.01 15.84
C MET A 22 -22.54 -40.31 14.60
N GLU A 23 -22.81 -39.01 14.48
CA GLU A 23 -21.97 -38.17 13.67
C GLU A 23 -20.56 -38.24 14.26
N VAL A 24 -19.76 -39.13 13.70
CA VAL A 24 -18.33 -39.23 13.99
C VAL A 24 -17.69 -38.05 13.26
N VAL A 25 -17.62 -36.92 13.92
CA VAL A 25 -16.81 -35.78 13.47
C VAL A 25 -15.38 -36.27 13.41
N PRO A 26 -14.70 -36.21 12.25
CA PRO A 26 -13.29 -36.58 12.16
C PRO A 26 -12.48 -35.85 13.24
N PRO A 27 -11.53 -36.50 13.94
CA PRO A 27 -10.74 -35.87 14.99
C PRO A 27 -9.93 -34.64 14.55
N SER A 28 -9.80 -34.44 13.24
CA SER A 28 -9.11 -33.31 12.61
C SER A 28 -10.02 -32.11 12.30
N GLU A 29 -11.36 -32.27 12.41
CA GLU A 29 -12.30 -31.19 12.21
C GLU A 29 -12.89 -30.74 13.56
N ILE A 30 -12.70 -29.46 13.89
CA ILE A 30 -13.42 -28.85 15.02
C ILE A 30 -14.85 -28.66 14.54
N ALA A 31 -15.79 -29.45 15.05
CA ALA A 31 -17.22 -29.26 14.73
C ALA A 31 -17.64 -27.83 15.10
N ALA A 32 -18.31 -27.14 14.19
CA ALA A 32 -18.76 -25.76 14.40
C ALA A 32 -19.56 -25.58 15.70
N GLU A 33 -20.26 -26.61 16.15
CA GLU A 33 -21.02 -26.65 17.41
C GLU A 33 -20.13 -26.67 18.67
N ASN A 34 -18.87 -27.11 18.56
CA ASN A 34 -17.91 -27.18 19.65
C ASN A 34 -16.91 -26.02 19.67
N PHE A 35 -16.84 -25.24 18.62
CA PHE A 35 -16.13 -23.98 18.57
C PHE A 35 -16.97 -22.86 19.24
N TRP A 36 -16.42 -21.75 19.60
CA TRP A 36 -17.09 -20.60 20.22
C TRP A 36 -17.56 -20.83 21.66
N LYS A 37 -16.75 -21.50 22.48
CA LYS A 37 -17.05 -21.74 23.90
C LYS A 37 -16.10 -21.01 24.86
N THR A 38 -14.87 -20.80 24.47
CA THR A 38 -13.82 -20.27 25.34
C THR A 38 -13.21 -18.98 24.78
N GLU A 39 -12.51 -18.24 25.64
CA GLU A 39 -11.71 -17.08 25.21
C GLU A 39 -10.68 -17.47 24.11
N LYS A 40 -10.09 -18.66 24.18
CA LYS A 40 -9.17 -19.15 23.17
C LYS A 40 -9.84 -19.28 21.78
N ASP A 41 -11.09 -19.70 21.74
CA ASP A 41 -11.86 -19.78 20.49
C ASP A 41 -12.14 -18.38 19.94
N ALA A 42 -12.43 -17.40 20.80
CA ALA A 42 -12.56 -16.02 20.43
C ALA A 42 -11.28 -15.45 19.80
N TRP A 43 -10.12 -15.76 20.38
CA TRP A 43 -8.81 -15.39 19.82
C TRP A 43 -8.56 -16.00 18.44
N TYR A 44 -8.89 -17.27 18.23
CA TYR A 44 -8.77 -17.88 16.90
C TYR A 44 -9.72 -17.23 15.88
N GLY A 45 -10.95 -16.95 16.28
CA GLY A 45 -11.91 -16.26 15.42
C GLY A 45 -11.45 -14.84 15.06
N LEU A 46 -10.94 -14.08 16.01
CA LEU A 46 -10.39 -12.75 15.76
C LEU A 46 -9.15 -12.81 14.86
N ASN A 47 -8.25 -13.77 15.07
CA ASN A 47 -7.07 -13.91 14.22
C ASN A 47 -7.45 -14.26 12.77
N ALA A 48 -8.58 -14.96 12.54
CA ALA A 48 -9.11 -15.15 11.19
C ALA A 48 -9.54 -13.83 10.53
N CYS A 49 -10.04 -12.85 11.32
CA CYS A 49 -10.30 -11.49 10.83
C CYS A 49 -8.99 -10.76 10.48
N TYR A 50 -7.97 -10.83 11.34
CA TYR A 50 -6.65 -10.26 11.08
C TYR A 50 -5.97 -10.86 9.85
N ALA A 51 -6.18 -12.14 9.58
CA ALA A 51 -5.66 -12.80 8.37
C ALA A 51 -6.20 -12.21 7.06
N GLN A 52 -7.30 -11.43 7.12
CA GLN A 52 -7.85 -10.72 5.96
C GLN A 52 -7.24 -9.32 5.79
N MET A 53 -6.38 -8.85 6.70
CA MET A 53 -5.70 -7.57 6.53
C MET A 53 -4.91 -7.57 5.23
N GLY A 54 -5.16 -6.58 4.38
CA GLY A 54 -4.37 -6.34 3.18
C GLY A 54 -2.89 -6.21 3.52
N GLY A 55 -2.03 -6.76 2.68
CA GLY A 55 -0.59 -6.60 2.77
C GLY A 55 -0.12 -5.32 2.09
N MET A 56 1.08 -5.38 1.52
CA MET A 56 1.63 -4.31 0.71
C MET A 56 0.82 -4.13 -0.57
N ASP A 57 -0.08 -3.15 -0.58
CA ASP A 57 -1.03 -2.92 -1.69
C ASP A 57 -0.43 -1.98 -2.76
N ILE A 58 0.82 -2.21 -3.11
CA ILE A 58 1.47 -1.51 -4.22
C ILE A 58 0.82 -1.84 -5.59
N TRP A 59 -0.03 -2.86 -5.63
CA TRP A 59 -0.74 -3.31 -6.83
C TRP A 59 -1.50 -2.18 -7.51
N ASP A 60 -2.23 -1.37 -6.76
CA ASP A 60 -3.00 -0.27 -7.30
C ASP A 60 -2.12 0.90 -7.79
N GLU A 61 -0.85 0.98 -7.35
CA GLU A 61 0.12 1.93 -7.88
C GLU A 61 0.40 1.69 -9.38
N MET A 62 0.43 0.40 -9.80
CA MET A 62 0.66 0.00 -11.20
C MET A 62 -0.50 0.39 -12.13
N CYS A 63 -1.64 0.82 -11.58
CA CYS A 63 -2.81 1.29 -12.33
C CYS A 63 -2.76 2.80 -12.62
N THR A 64 -1.66 3.50 -12.32
CA THR A 64 -1.59 4.96 -12.27
C THR A 64 -0.52 5.56 -13.17
N ASP A 65 -0.33 6.87 -13.07
CA ASP A 65 0.74 7.64 -13.68
C ASP A 65 2.07 7.58 -12.92
N ASN A 66 2.14 6.82 -11.82
CA ASN A 66 3.34 6.66 -11.01
C ASN A 66 4.18 5.47 -11.43
N ALA A 67 3.54 4.36 -11.78
CA ALA A 67 4.23 3.10 -11.98
C ALA A 67 3.56 2.22 -13.04
N HIS A 68 4.32 1.23 -13.52
CA HIS A 68 3.90 0.26 -14.52
C HIS A 68 4.31 -1.15 -14.11
N SER A 69 3.60 -2.16 -14.59
CA SER A 69 4.04 -3.55 -14.59
C SER A 69 3.92 -4.10 -16.00
N HIS A 70 5.03 -4.53 -16.55
CA HIS A 70 5.10 -5.06 -17.91
C HIS A 70 4.78 -6.57 -18.01
N LYS A 71 4.54 -7.23 -16.90
CA LYS A 71 4.23 -8.66 -16.85
C LYS A 71 2.72 -8.88 -16.79
N PRO A 72 2.06 -9.30 -17.89
CA PRO A 72 0.61 -9.40 -17.94
C PRO A 72 0.02 -10.48 -17.00
N TRP A 73 0.83 -11.43 -16.55
CA TRP A 73 0.43 -12.45 -15.57
C TRP A 73 0.49 -11.99 -14.11
N GLU A 74 1.10 -10.84 -13.82
CA GLU A 74 1.18 -10.28 -12.47
C GLU A 74 -0.08 -9.52 -12.06
N GLY A 75 -0.94 -9.20 -13.01
CA GLY A 75 -2.23 -8.57 -12.75
C GLY A 75 -2.75 -7.75 -13.94
N PRO A 76 -4.00 -7.31 -13.90
CA PRO A 76 -4.64 -6.58 -15.00
C PRO A 76 -4.32 -5.08 -14.98
N TYR A 77 -3.15 -4.65 -14.52
CA TYR A 77 -2.79 -3.24 -14.34
C TYR A 77 -2.74 -2.48 -15.66
N GLU A 78 -2.11 -3.07 -16.65
CA GLU A 78 -2.01 -2.54 -17.99
C GLU A 78 -3.39 -2.33 -18.63
N LEU A 79 -4.36 -3.22 -18.32
CA LEU A 79 -5.74 -3.05 -18.79
C LEU A 79 -6.38 -1.74 -18.28
N ILE A 80 -6.07 -1.32 -17.04
CA ILE A 80 -6.55 -0.03 -16.52
C ILE A 80 -5.85 1.11 -17.22
N GLN A 81 -4.54 1.06 -17.37
CA GLN A 81 -3.76 2.09 -18.06
C GLN A 81 -4.15 2.24 -19.53
N GLN A 82 -4.55 1.15 -20.18
CA GLN A 82 -4.95 1.13 -21.60
C GLN A 82 -6.48 1.17 -21.82
N ASN A 83 -7.28 1.43 -20.78
CA ASN A 83 -8.74 1.45 -20.85
C ASN A 83 -9.37 0.12 -21.36
N GLY A 84 -8.73 -1.01 -21.08
CA GLY A 84 -9.14 -2.34 -21.53
C GLY A 84 -10.03 -3.12 -20.54
N VAL A 85 -10.37 -2.55 -19.38
CA VAL A 85 -11.16 -3.21 -18.34
C VAL A 85 -12.57 -3.56 -18.82
N SER A 86 -13.04 -4.76 -18.51
CA SER A 86 -14.41 -5.24 -18.78
C SER A 86 -14.97 -5.97 -17.56
N SER A 87 -16.24 -6.40 -17.64
CA SER A 87 -16.86 -7.21 -16.58
C SER A 87 -16.20 -8.59 -16.36
N GLU A 88 -15.34 -9.03 -17.27
CA GLU A 88 -14.52 -10.22 -17.08
C GLU A 88 -13.32 -9.96 -16.16
N SER A 89 -12.99 -8.70 -15.92
CA SER A 89 -11.88 -8.28 -15.04
C SER A 89 -12.37 -8.21 -13.60
N ASP A 90 -11.99 -9.17 -12.76
CA ASP A 90 -12.23 -9.09 -11.32
C ASP A 90 -11.17 -8.21 -10.66
N ARG A 91 -11.63 -7.17 -9.98
CA ARG A 91 -10.81 -6.22 -9.21
C ARG A 91 -11.08 -6.31 -7.71
N GLY A 92 -11.38 -7.51 -7.23
CA GLY A 92 -11.59 -7.77 -5.81
C GLY A 92 -13.03 -7.53 -5.35
N TYR A 93 -14.04 -7.76 -6.19
CA TYR A 93 -15.44 -7.72 -5.78
C TYR A 93 -15.77 -8.95 -4.91
N SER A 94 -15.33 -8.92 -3.66
CA SER A 94 -15.42 -10.05 -2.72
C SER A 94 -15.99 -9.60 -1.39
N PHE A 95 -16.86 -10.41 -0.82
CA PHE A 95 -17.47 -10.22 0.52
C PHE A 95 -16.93 -11.22 1.54
N ARG A 96 -15.80 -11.87 1.24
CA ARG A 96 -15.20 -12.89 2.11
C ARG A 96 -14.83 -12.34 3.48
N THR A 97 -14.14 -11.21 3.53
CA THR A 97 -13.74 -10.53 4.77
C THR A 97 -14.97 -10.18 5.59
N ILE A 98 -15.97 -9.57 4.95
CA ILE A 98 -17.23 -9.17 5.58
C ILE A 98 -17.94 -10.39 6.21
N ARG A 99 -17.99 -11.53 5.49
CA ARG A 99 -18.57 -12.76 6.00
C ARG A 99 -17.82 -13.30 7.22
N ILE A 100 -16.47 -13.31 7.19
CA ILE A 100 -15.64 -13.78 8.30
C ILE A 100 -15.88 -12.90 9.53
N VAL A 101 -15.89 -11.59 9.36
CA VAL A 101 -16.15 -10.63 10.45
C VAL A 101 -17.56 -10.78 11.01
N ASN A 102 -18.57 -10.85 10.14
CA ASN A 102 -19.96 -11.04 10.60
C ASN A 102 -20.12 -12.35 11.37
N ASN A 103 -19.51 -13.44 10.92
CA ASN A 103 -19.52 -14.72 11.64
C ASN A 103 -18.87 -14.60 13.02
N PHE A 104 -17.73 -13.90 13.12
CA PHE A 104 -17.09 -13.64 14.41
C PHE A 104 -18.00 -12.84 15.33
N LEU A 105 -18.60 -11.76 14.84
CA LEU A 105 -19.48 -10.87 15.63
C LEU A 105 -20.73 -11.58 16.13
N GLU A 106 -21.31 -12.50 15.36
CA GLU A 106 -22.49 -13.28 15.75
C GLU A 106 -22.17 -14.38 16.76
N LYS A 107 -20.96 -14.95 16.71
CA LYS A 107 -20.63 -16.15 17.50
C LYS A 107 -19.85 -15.87 18.78
N VAL A 108 -19.06 -14.77 18.82
CA VAL A 108 -18.15 -14.48 19.96
C VAL A 108 -18.88 -14.29 21.29
N ASP A 109 -20.16 -13.92 21.26
CA ASP A 109 -20.99 -13.79 22.49
C ASP A 109 -21.22 -15.12 23.21
N GLY A 110 -21.06 -16.26 22.51
CA GLY A 110 -21.10 -17.59 23.09
C GLY A 110 -19.84 -18.02 23.86
N CYS A 111 -18.74 -17.26 23.76
CA CYS A 111 -17.50 -17.59 24.43
C CYS A 111 -17.49 -17.14 25.90
N GLU A 112 -17.08 -18.02 26.82
CA GLU A 112 -16.84 -17.66 28.23
C GLU A 112 -15.52 -16.87 28.32
N MET A 113 -15.61 -15.55 28.54
CA MET A 113 -14.47 -14.63 28.59
C MET A 113 -14.81 -13.33 29.29
N ASP A 114 -13.81 -12.51 29.57
CA ASP A 114 -14.00 -11.15 30.09
C ASP A 114 -14.84 -10.30 29.12
N ALA A 115 -15.82 -9.56 29.65
CA ALA A 115 -16.75 -8.78 28.85
C ALA A 115 -16.07 -7.59 28.15
N ALA A 116 -15.11 -6.92 28.80
CA ALA A 116 -14.41 -5.79 28.20
C ALA A 116 -13.48 -6.26 27.10
N LEU A 117 -12.82 -7.41 27.28
CA LEU A 117 -12.01 -8.05 26.26
C LEU A 117 -12.87 -8.43 25.03
N ARG A 118 -14.06 -8.99 25.24
CA ARG A 118 -14.99 -9.32 24.16
C ARG A 118 -15.37 -8.10 23.34
N GLU A 119 -15.75 -7.00 23.99
CA GLU A 119 -16.13 -5.76 23.28
C GLU A 119 -14.93 -5.16 22.52
N ARG A 120 -13.72 -5.23 23.08
CA ARG A 120 -12.51 -4.85 22.37
C ARG A 120 -12.29 -5.72 21.12
N MET A 121 -12.42 -7.04 21.23
CA MET A 121 -12.26 -7.96 20.10
C MET A 121 -13.31 -7.69 19.00
N LYS A 122 -14.57 -7.38 19.39
CA LYS A 122 -15.60 -6.97 18.43
C LYS A 122 -15.21 -5.67 17.73
N ALA A 123 -14.67 -4.70 18.44
CA ALA A 123 -14.20 -3.44 17.86
C ALA A 123 -13.05 -3.67 16.85
N GLU A 124 -12.08 -4.52 17.19
CA GLU A 124 -11.01 -4.91 16.29
C GLU A 124 -11.55 -5.58 15.00
N ALA A 125 -12.51 -6.50 15.13
CA ALA A 125 -13.13 -7.17 13.98
C ALA A 125 -13.92 -6.19 13.09
N ARG A 126 -14.67 -5.26 13.68
CA ARG A 126 -15.41 -4.21 12.97
C ARG A 126 -14.51 -3.30 12.14
N TYR A 127 -13.27 -3.07 12.58
CA TYR A 127 -12.27 -2.35 11.79
C TYR A 127 -12.06 -3.00 10.41
N PHE A 128 -11.88 -4.33 10.35
CA PHE A 128 -11.67 -5.04 9.08
C PHE A 128 -12.90 -4.98 8.17
N ARG A 129 -14.11 -5.03 8.74
CA ARG A 129 -15.35 -4.86 7.97
C ARG A 129 -15.44 -3.48 7.35
N ALA A 130 -15.15 -2.44 8.13
CA ALA A 130 -15.14 -1.07 7.64
C ALA A 130 -14.06 -0.84 6.57
N SER A 131 -12.87 -1.44 6.74
CA SER A 131 -11.78 -1.38 5.76
C SER A 131 -12.16 -2.05 4.44
N ASP A 132 -12.77 -3.22 4.48
CA ASP A 132 -13.20 -3.95 3.28
C ASP A 132 -14.34 -3.21 2.54
N TYR A 133 -15.29 -2.64 3.27
CA TYR A 133 -16.31 -1.77 2.68
C TYR A 133 -15.74 -0.49 2.08
N LEU A 134 -14.68 0.08 2.66
CA LEU A 134 -14.00 1.24 2.08
C LEU A 134 -13.41 0.88 0.71
N ASP A 135 -12.66 -0.22 0.62
CA ASP A 135 -12.07 -0.69 -0.63
C ASP A 135 -13.15 -0.99 -1.69
N LEU A 136 -14.19 -1.74 -1.32
CA LEU A 136 -15.32 -2.03 -2.21
C LEU A 136 -16.02 -0.74 -2.69
N THR A 137 -16.24 0.22 -1.80
CA THR A 137 -16.96 1.47 -2.13
C THR A 137 -16.13 2.38 -3.01
N THR A 138 -14.83 2.50 -2.79
CA THR A 138 -13.94 3.32 -3.63
C THR A 138 -13.79 2.73 -5.03
N LYS A 139 -13.76 1.41 -5.17
CA LYS A 139 -13.62 0.72 -6.45
C LYS A 139 -14.94 0.60 -7.24
N PHE A 140 -16.02 0.24 -6.56
CA PHE A 140 -17.27 -0.13 -7.24
C PHE A 140 -18.45 0.82 -6.99
N GLY A 141 -18.32 1.79 -6.11
CA GLY A 141 -19.40 2.72 -5.75
C GLY A 141 -20.46 2.04 -4.87
N LYS A 142 -21.67 1.81 -5.41
CA LYS A 142 -22.71 1.06 -4.71
C LYS A 142 -22.30 -0.39 -4.51
N VAL A 143 -22.56 -0.93 -3.31
CA VAL A 143 -22.34 -2.34 -2.97
C VAL A 143 -23.44 -2.81 -2.01
N PRO A 144 -23.76 -4.12 -1.93
CA PRO A 144 -24.65 -4.64 -0.89
C PRO A 144 -24.06 -4.39 0.50
N LEU A 145 -24.85 -3.79 1.41
CA LEU A 145 -24.47 -3.60 2.81
C LEU A 145 -24.99 -4.77 3.64
N VAL A 146 -24.12 -5.74 3.91
CA VAL A 146 -24.42 -6.97 4.65
C VAL A 146 -23.71 -6.94 6.00
N THR A 147 -24.46 -6.90 7.10
CA THR A 147 -23.94 -6.80 8.47
C THR A 147 -24.15 -8.07 9.31
N THR A 148 -24.75 -9.10 8.71
CA THR A 148 -25.02 -10.42 9.33
C THR A 148 -24.54 -11.54 8.41
N VAL A 149 -24.44 -12.75 8.94
CA VAL A 149 -24.14 -13.93 8.09
C VAL A 149 -25.37 -14.26 7.25
N MET A 150 -25.20 -14.34 5.94
CA MET A 150 -26.25 -14.77 5.05
C MET A 150 -26.25 -16.29 4.93
N GLU A 151 -27.42 -16.91 5.05
CA GLU A 151 -27.61 -18.34 4.79
C GLU A 151 -27.38 -18.67 3.30
N TYR A 152 -27.11 -19.94 3.02
CA TYR A 152 -26.79 -20.39 1.65
C TYR A 152 -27.95 -20.15 0.66
N ASP A 153 -29.19 -20.27 1.14
CA ASP A 153 -30.43 -20.08 0.36
C ASP A 153 -31.06 -18.69 0.55
N ALA A 154 -30.32 -17.76 1.16
CA ALA A 154 -30.78 -16.40 1.33
C ALA A 154 -31.11 -15.73 -0.01
N PRO A 155 -32.13 -14.86 -0.07
CA PRO A 155 -32.48 -14.13 -1.28
C PRO A 155 -31.30 -13.30 -1.79
N ASN A 156 -31.21 -13.15 -3.11
CA ASN A 156 -30.28 -12.22 -3.73
C ASN A 156 -30.47 -10.80 -3.20
N VAL A 157 -29.37 -10.07 -3.01
CA VAL A 157 -29.36 -8.72 -2.46
C VAL A 157 -29.02 -7.70 -3.55
N LYS A 158 -29.64 -6.51 -3.45
CA LYS A 158 -29.32 -5.36 -4.29
C LYS A 158 -28.13 -4.61 -3.72
N ARG A 159 -27.50 -3.79 -4.55
CA ARG A 159 -26.53 -2.82 -4.06
C ARG A 159 -27.24 -1.68 -3.33
N ASP A 160 -26.72 -1.31 -2.19
CA ASP A 160 -27.21 -0.18 -1.40
C ASP A 160 -26.70 1.15 -1.98
N PRO A 161 -27.41 2.27 -1.74
CA PRO A 161 -26.93 3.59 -2.11
C PRO A 161 -25.54 3.85 -1.51
N VAL A 162 -24.64 4.42 -2.32
CA VAL A 162 -23.26 4.65 -1.89
C VAL A 162 -23.17 5.50 -0.60
N GLU A 163 -24.05 6.47 -0.42
CA GLU A 163 -24.06 7.31 0.79
C GLU A 163 -24.45 6.53 2.04
N THR A 164 -25.29 5.49 1.93
CA THR A 164 -25.61 4.58 3.04
C THR A 164 -24.37 3.80 3.48
N VAL A 165 -23.61 3.27 2.53
CA VAL A 165 -22.38 2.51 2.82
C VAL A 165 -21.30 3.44 3.40
N LYS A 166 -21.12 4.64 2.84
CA LYS A 166 -20.19 5.65 3.38
C LYS A 166 -20.53 6.04 4.82
N ALA A 167 -21.81 6.28 5.11
CA ALA A 167 -22.27 6.61 6.46
C ALA A 167 -22.00 5.45 7.44
N PHE A 168 -22.26 4.21 7.01
CA PHE A 168 -21.96 3.02 7.80
C PHE A 168 -20.46 2.94 8.14
N ILE A 169 -19.57 3.08 7.15
CA ILE A 169 -18.11 3.03 7.37
C ILE A 169 -17.67 4.06 8.40
N LEU A 170 -18.11 5.32 8.24
CA LEU A 170 -17.70 6.40 9.13
C LEU A 170 -18.26 6.23 10.55
N SER A 171 -19.49 5.72 10.72
CA SER A 171 -20.06 5.45 12.04
C SER A 171 -19.40 4.27 12.73
N GLU A 172 -19.16 3.16 12.02
CA GLU A 172 -18.42 2.01 12.55
C GLU A 172 -17.07 2.42 13.14
N LEU A 173 -16.27 3.18 12.34
CA LEU A 173 -14.96 3.63 12.75
C LEU A 173 -14.99 4.64 13.90
N ALA A 174 -16.04 5.48 13.99
CA ALA A 174 -16.23 6.37 15.11
C ALA A 174 -16.50 5.63 16.41
N GLU A 175 -17.41 4.66 16.37
CA GLU A 175 -17.80 3.88 17.55
C GLU A 175 -16.63 3.03 18.08
N ILE A 176 -15.91 2.32 17.20
CA ILE A 176 -14.79 1.49 17.63
C ILE A 176 -13.60 2.30 18.16
N ALA A 177 -13.40 3.53 17.68
CA ALA A 177 -12.36 4.41 18.21
C ALA A 177 -12.57 4.79 19.69
N GLU A 178 -13.80 4.73 20.21
CA GLU A 178 -14.09 4.96 21.63
C GLU A 178 -13.90 3.71 22.50
N ILE A 179 -13.78 2.53 21.88
CA ILE A 179 -13.62 1.23 22.55
C ILE A 179 -12.15 0.78 22.55
N LEU A 180 -11.46 1.02 21.43
CA LEU A 180 -10.08 0.57 21.24
C LEU A 180 -9.09 1.33 22.12
N PRO A 181 -8.06 0.65 22.66
CA PRO A 181 -7.05 1.29 23.49
C PRO A 181 -6.07 2.13 22.64
N ASP A 182 -5.36 3.05 23.30
CA ASP A 182 -4.32 3.85 22.68
C ASP A 182 -3.08 3.00 22.34
N SER A 183 -2.80 1.95 23.13
CA SER A 183 -1.69 1.03 22.92
C SER A 183 -1.96 -0.32 23.57
N TYR A 184 -1.21 -1.32 23.18
CA TYR A 184 -1.25 -2.65 23.79
C TYR A 184 0.01 -2.92 24.60
N PRO A 185 -0.10 -3.61 25.76
CA PRO A 185 1.06 -3.96 26.56
C PRO A 185 1.98 -4.92 25.79
N GLY A 186 3.28 -4.73 25.97
CA GLY A 186 4.29 -5.69 25.53
C GLY A 186 4.46 -6.83 26.54
N GLY A 187 5.08 -7.93 26.11
CA GLY A 187 5.40 -9.08 26.98
C GLY A 187 4.88 -10.42 26.43
N GLU A 188 4.87 -11.46 27.26
CA GLU A 188 4.26 -12.75 26.90
C GLU A 188 2.76 -12.55 26.62
N GLY A 189 2.28 -13.06 25.48
CA GLY A 189 0.91 -12.78 25.00
C GLY A 189 0.80 -11.59 24.06
N TYR A 190 1.84 -11.28 23.40
CA TYR A 190 2.10 -10.18 22.49
C TYR A 190 0.88 -9.70 21.70
N GLU A 191 0.39 -8.51 22.02
CA GLU A 191 -0.72 -7.89 21.31
C GLU A 191 -0.28 -6.67 20.47
N LYS A 192 1.01 -6.41 20.36
CA LYS A 192 1.57 -5.36 19.50
C LYS A 192 1.20 -5.62 18.04
N GLY A 193 0.88 -4.55 17.31
CA GLY A 193 0.40 -4.64 15.94
C GLY A 193 -1.12 -4.84 15.82
N ARG A 194 -1.86 -4.99 16.94
CA ARG A 194 -3.32 -4.97 16.91
C ARG A 194 -3.86 -3.57 16.70
N ILE A 195 -5.10 -3.50 16.20
CA ILE A 195 -5.74 -2.23 15.87
C ILE A 195 -5.97 -1.40 17.13
N THR A 196 -5.41 -0.20 17.14
CA THR A 196 -5.53 0.80 18.20
C THR A 196 -6.59 1.85 17.85
N ARG A 197 -6.91 2.71 18.83
CA ARG A 197 -7.71 3.92 18.61
C ARG A 197 -7.15 4.76 17.45
N ALA A 198 -5.85 5.01 17.44
CA ALA A 198 -5.19 5.75 16.38
C ALA A 198 -5.36 5.09 15.01
N GLY A 199 -5.29 3.74 14.94
CA GLY A 199 -5.55 2.99 13.71
C GLY A 199 -6.98 3.18 13.20
N ALA A 200 -7.98 3.14 14.07
CA ALA A 200 -9.38 3.37 13.70
C ALA A 200 -9.62 4.81 13.23
N LEU A 201 -9.09 5.80 13.95
CA LEU A 201 -9.18 7.22 13.56
C LEU A 201 -8.46 7.51 12.24
N ALA A 202 -7.32 6.87 11.99
CA ALA A 202 -6.57 7.04 10.74
C ALA A 202 -7.33 6.47 9.54
N LEU A 203 -7.92 5.29 9.66
CA LEU A 203 -8.78 4.75 8.61
C LEU A 203 -10.03 5.60 8.40
N ARG A 204 -10.62 6.15 9.47
CA ARG A 204 -11.74 7.09 9.38
C ARG A 204 -11.35 8.38 8.65
N ALA A 205 -10.18 8.92 8.93
CA ALA A 205 -9.65 10.11 8.26
C ALA A 205 -9.43 9.85 6.75
N ARG A 206 -8.83 8.70 6.39
CA ARG A 206 -8.67 8.25 4.99
C ARG A 206 -10.03 8.12 4.29
N ALA A 207 -10.96 7.39 4.90
CA ALA A 207 -12.32 7.21 4.35
C ALA A 207 -13.05 8.54 4.15
N ALA A 208 -13.03 9.42 5.14
CA ALA A 208 -13.64 10.74 5.07
C ALA A 208 -13.02 11.61 3.96
N LEU A 209 -11.68 11.58 3.81
CA LEU A 209 -10.98 12.27 2.73
C LEU A 209 -11.42 11.76 1.35
N TYR A 210 -11.49 10.43 1.19
CA TYR A 210 -11.89 9.79 -0.07
C TYR A 210 -13.35 10.09 -0.42
N PHE A 211 -14.21 10.22 0.58
CA PHE A 211 -15.63 10.55 0.39
C PHE A 211 -15.90 12.05 0.22
N GLY A 212 -14.87 12.91 0.32
CA GLY A 212 -15.02 14.36 0.24
C GLY A 212 -15.60 14.99 1.53
N ASN A 213 -15.68 14.23 2.63
CA ASN A 213 -16.08 14.75 3.95
C ASN A 213 -14.86 15.36 4.66
N PHE A 214 -14.42 16.53 4.19
CA PHE A 214 -13.17 17.14 4.64
C PHE A 214 -13.21 17.57 6.12
N ALA A 215 -14.38 17.97 6.63
CA ALA A 215 -14.51 18.32 8.04
C ALA A 215 -14.22 17.13 8.96
N GLU A 216 -14.74 15.96 8.60
CA GLU A 216 -14.50 14.73 9.33
C GLU A 216 -13.05 14.23 9.18
N ALA A 217 -12.48 14.34 7.97
CA ALA A 217 -11.09 13.97 7.73
C ALA A 217 -10.13 14.84 8.57
N GLU A 218 -10.36 16.17 8.61
CA GLU A 218 -9.61 17.11 9.46
C GLU A 218 -9.75 16.76 10.96
N ALA A 219 -10.97 16.47 11.42
CA ALA A 219 -11.24 16.17 12.82
C ALA A 219 -10.57 14.87 13.28
N SER A 220 -10.72 13.80 12.52
CA SER A 220 -10.15 12.49 12.85
C SER A 220 -8.61 12.49 12.81
N ALA A 221 -8.01 13.06 11.77
CA ALA A 221 -6.56 13.20 11.68
C ALA A 221 -6.00 14.16 12.75
N GLY A 222 -6.70 15.27 13.00
CA GLY A 222 -6.34 16.25 14.03
C GLY A 222 -6.35 15.66 15.44
N LYS A 223 -7.27 14.74 15.75
CA LYS A 223 -7.31 14.04 17.04
C LYS A 223 -6.03 13.21 17.26
N ILE A 224 -5.58 12.45 16.26
CA ILE A 224 -4.34 11.67 16.35
C ILE A 224 -3.13 12.60 16.59
N ILE A 225 -3.06 13.72 15.86
CA ILE A 225 -1.97 14.70 16.00
C ILE A 225 -1.95 15.31 17.42
N GLN A 226 -3.13 15.62 17.97
CA GLN A 226 -3.27 16.22 19.31
C GLN A 226 -2.93 15.25 20.44
N GLU A 227 -3.26 13.97 20.29
CA GLU A 227 -2.95 12.92 21.28
C GLU A 227 -1.43 12.68 21.38
N GLY A 228 -0.67 12.88 20.31
CA GLY A 228 0.79 12.93 20.34
C GLY A 228 1.48 11.59 20.62
N HIS A 229 0.78 10.46 20.42
CA HIS A 229 1.33 9.11 20.64
C HIS A 229 2.20 8.62 19.48
N HIS A 230 2.12 9.27 18.32
CA HIS A 230 2.87 8.93 17.11
C HIS A 230 3.74 10.09 16.64
N SER A 231 4.83 9.76 15.96
CA SER A 231 5.74 10.73 15.37
C SER A 231 6.40 10.17 14.12
N LEU A 232 7.00 11.05 13.32
CA LEU A 232 7.78 10.63 12.16
C LEU A 232 9.08 9.95 12.60
N PHE A 233 9.44 8.86 11.93
CA PHE A 233 10.69 8.15 12.16
C PHE A 233 11.89 8.99 11.71
N ARG A 234 12.98 8.98 12.50
CA ARG A 234 14.18 9.80 12.24
C ARG A 234 15.46 9.04 12.53
N VAL A 235 16.38 9.12 11.59
CA VAL A 235 17.79 8.72 11.76
C VAL A 235 18.56 9.90 12.36
N THR A 236 19.22 9.65 13.49
CA THR A 236 20.00 10.68 14.22
C THR A 236 21.50 10.61 13.97
N SER A 237 21.99 9.43 13.56
CA SER A 237 23.39 9.19 13.23
C SER A 237 23.52 8.30 12.01
N LEU A 238 24.58 8.49 11.23
CA LEU A 238 24.87 7.66 10.05
C LEU A 238 25.84 6.55 10.42
N ASN A 239 25.61 5.34 9.90
CA ASN A 239 26.61 4.27 9.92
C ASN A 239 27.65 4.47 8.82
N ALA A 240 28.66 3.59 8.73
CA ALA A 240 29.74 3.72 7.77
C ALA A 240 29.30 3.65 6.30
N ALA A 241 28.30 2.80 6.01
CA ALA A 241 27.70 2.68 4.67
C ALA A 241 26.93 3.93 4.26
N GLN A 242 26.12 4.43 5.17
CA GLN A 242 25.36 5.65 4.97
C GLN A 242 26.28 6.87 4.81
N GLN A 243 27.41 6.90 5.55
CA GLN A 243 28.42 7.95 5.38
C GLN A 243 29.07 7.90 4.00
N LYS A 244 29.39 6.71 3.49
CA LYS A 244 29.91 6.55 2.14
C LYS A 244 28.93 7.07 1.08
N GLU A 245 27.66 6.74 1.21
CA GLU A 245 26.64 7.28 0.31
C GLU A 245 26.47 8.80 0.47
N ALA A 246 26.58 9.31 1.70
CA ALA A 246 26.56 10.75 1.97
C ALA A 246 27.68 11.50 1.24
N ASP A 247 28.87 10.88 1.13
CA ASP A 247 30.00 11.45 0.38
C ASP A 247 29.74 11.46 -1.13
N GLU A 248 29.06 10.41 -1.66
CA GLU A 248 28.65 10.36 -3.06
C GLU A 248 27.53 11.35 -3.41
N MET A 249 26.74 11.80 -2.42
CA MET A 249 25.69 12.79 -2.66
C MET A 249 26.20 14.12 -3.22
N GLU A 250 27.50 14.43 -3.08
CA GLU A 250 28.14 15.55 -3.76
C GLU A 250 28.06 15.49 -5.30
N GLN A 251 27.88 14.30 -5.88
CA GLN A 251 27.64 14.14 -7.31
C GLN A 251 26.23 14.61 -7.73
N TYR A 252 25.28 14.58 -6.80
CA TYR A 252 23.87 14.87 -7.07
C TYR A 252 23.44 16.22 -6.52
N ILE A 253 24.00 16.67 -5.41
CA ILE A 253 23.60 17.92 -4.73
C ILE A 253 24.77 18.88 -4.67
N ASP A 254 24.52 20.12 -5.08
CA ASP A 254 25.46 21.24 -4.96
C ASP A 254 25.22 21.94 -3.61
N PHE A 255 25.53 21.25 -2.49
CA PHE A 255 25.20 21.66 -1.12
C PHE A 255 25.59 23.09 -0.81
N GLU A 256 26.84 23.46 -1.07
CA GLU A 256 27.36 24.83 -0.81
C GLU A 256 26.65 25.85 -1.70
N ALA A 257 26.59 25.61 -3.02
CA ALA A 257 26.01 26.54 -3.98
C ALA A 257 24.51 26.77 -3.78
N LYS A 258 23.79 25.75 -3.22
CA LYS A 258 22.38 25.82 -2.93
C LYS A 258 22.08 26.20 -1.48
N ASN A 259 23.09 26.40 -0.64
CA ASN A 259 22.97 26.69 0.78
C ASN A 259 22.11 25.63 1.52
N ILE A 260 22.38 24.35 1.24
CA ILE A 260 21.69 23.21 1.86
C ILE A 260 22.60 22.60 2.93
N ASP A 261 22.05 22.40 4.13
CA ASP A 261 22.72 21.65 5.19
C ASP A 261 22.83 20.17 4.79
N LYS A 262 24.06 19.73 4.47
CA LYS A 262 24.34 18.35 4.01
C LYS A 262 23.97 17.32 5.06
N ASP A 263 24.31 17.55 6.33
CA ASP A 263 24.02 16.59 7.42
C ASP A 263 22.51 16.41 7.59
N LYS A 264 21.78 17.52 7.65
CA LYS A 264 20.31 17.50 7.73
C LYS A 264 19.69 16.79 6.51
N PHE A 265 20.13 17.11 5.30
CA PHE A 265 19.61 16.51 4.06
C PHE A 265 19.84 15.01 4.02
N VAL A 266 21.06 14.56 4.32
CA VAL A 266 21.42 13.13 4.24
C VAL A 266 20.73 12.34 5.35
N LYS A 267 20.70 12.84 6.58
CA LYS A 267 19.93 12.20 7.67
C LYS A 267 18.45 12.14 7.34
N GLY A 268 17.92 13.17 6.68
CA GLY A 268 16.53 13.18 6.21
C GLY A 268 16.26 12.14 5.14
N MET A 269 17.15 11.99 4.17
CA MET A 269 17.09 10.94 3.15
C MET A 269 17.05 9.55 3.80
N PHE A 270 17.95 9.26 4.73
CA PHE A 270 17.99 7.98 5.43
C PHE A 270 16.83 7.79 6.43
N SER A 271 16.29 8.86 7.01
CA SER A 271 15.08 8.77 7.83
C SER A 271 13.88 8.25 7.02
N TYR A 272 13.81 8.59 5.74
CA TYR A 272 12.79 8.07 4.86
C TYR A 272 13.09 6.66 4.35
N GLU A 273 14.33 6.38 3.97
CA GLU A 273 14.75 5.06 3.48
C GLU A 273 14.69 3.98 4.56
N CYS A 274 15.32 4.23 5.72
CA CYS A 274 15.43 3.25 6.80
C CYS A 274 14.09 2.90 7.45
N LEU A 275 13.04 3.67 7.20
CA LEU A 275 11.67 3.34 7.62
C LEU A 275 11.24 1.93 7.19
N TRP A 276 11.73 1.47 6.04
CA TRP A 276 11.36 0.21 5.40
C TRP A 276 12.33 -0.93 5.70
N HIS A 277 13.44 -0.64 6.41
CA HIS A 277 14.44 -1.65 6.70
C HIS A 277 13.99 -2.54 7.86
N LYS A 278 14.41 -3.80 7.83
CA LYS A 278 14.04 -4.86 8.79
C LYS A 278 14.09 -4.42 10.25
N GLU A 279 15.12 -3.70 10.63
CA GLU A 279 15.33 -3.26 12.02
C GLU A 279 14.30 -2.22 12.48
N ASN A 280 13.66 -1.52 11.56
CA ASN A 280 12.70 -0.45 11.83
C ASN A 280 11.26 -0.79 11.41
N ALA A 281 11.09 -1.77 10.51
CA ALA A 281 9.80 -2.17 9.96
C ALA A 281 9.10 -3.18 10.91
N ASN A 282 8.60 -2.67 12.01
CA ASN A 282 7.94 -3.42 13.08
C ASN A 282 6.93 -2.53 13.83
N PRO A 283 6.04 -3.10 14.68
CA PRO A 283 4.99 -2.34 15.37
C PRO A 283 5.50 -1.34 16.42
N ASP A 284 6.79 -1.36 16.78
CA ASP A 284 7.39 -0.37 17.68
C ASP A 284 7.85 0.91 16.95
N ASN A 285 7.79 0.93 15.62
CA ASN A 285 8.11 2.12 14.85
C ASN A 285 7.12 3.25 15.17
N PRO A 286 7.58 4.42 15.63
CA PRO A 286 6.69 5.50 16.05
C PRO A 286 5.82 6.06 14.91
N GLU A 287 6.18 5.81 13.66
CA GLU A 287 5.42 6.25 12.48
C GLU A 287 4.33 5.26 12.08
N TYR A 288 4.36 3.99 12.52
CA TYR A 288 3.40 2.95 12.12
C TYR A 288 2.14 3.00 13.00
N LEU A 289 0.96 3.17 12.38
CA LEU A 289 -0.33 3.18 13.07
C LEU A 289 -1.10 1.88 12.87
N VAL A 290 -1.10 1.35 11.67
CA VAL A 290 -1.69 0.05 11.32
C VAL A 290 -0.66 -0.74 10.55
N THR A 291 -0.38 -1.94 11.04
CA THR A 291 0.76 -2.73 10.57
C THR A 291 0.31 -4.14 10.18
N ARG A 292 0.63 -4.55 8.96
CA ARG A 292 0.57 -5.95 8.56
C ARG A 292 1.87 -6.64 8.96
N GLY A 293 1.78 -7.57 9.91
CA GLY A 293 2.94 -8.36 10.35
C GLY A 293 3.23 -9.52 9.40
N TYR A 294 4.53 -9.80 9.21
CA TYR A 294 5.04 -10.93 8.46
C TYR A 294 6.04 -11.73 9.29
N MET A 295 6.09 -13.05 9.08
CA MET A 295 6.98 -13.97 9.77
C MET A 295 7.64 -14.91 8.77
N ALA A 296 8.86 -15.35 9.07
CA ALA A 296 9.64 -16.23 8.20
C ALA A 296 9.12 -17.67 8.13
N ASP A 297 8.28 -18.07 9.07
CA ASP A 297 7.73 -19.41 9.18
C ASP A 297 6.33 -19.51 8.56
N ASP A 298 5.99 -20.69 8.13
CA ASP A 298 4.63 -21.13 7.77
C ASP A 298 3.85 -20.29 6.75
N ASN A 299 4.52 -19.79 5.70
CA ASN A 299 3.89 -19.11 4.58
C ASN A 299 3.27 -17.72 4.90
N ASN A 300 3.65 -17.08 5.99
CA ASN A 300 3.26 -15.71 6.29
C ASN A 300 4.40 -14.71 6.00
N TYR A 301 4.85 -14.68 4.77
CA TYR A 301 5.89 -13.76 4.27
C TYR A 301 5.37 -12.94 3.08
N ASP A 302 6.03 -11.82 2.81
CA ASP A 302 5.72 -10.98 1.66
C ASP A 302 6.60 -11.34 0.46
N TRP A 303 5.97 -11.86 -0.59
CA TRP A 303 6.63 -12.16 -1.86
C TRP A 303 6.86 -10.91 -2.71
N THR A 304 6.03 -9.88 -2.54
CA THR A 304 5.93 -8.75 -3.46
C THR A 304 7.22 -7.95 -3.52
N ARG A 305 7.82 -7.67 -2.35
CA ARG A 305 9.04 -6.84 -2.27
C ARG A 305 10.21 -7.47 -3.01
N TYR A 306 10.45 -8.75 -2.74
CA TYR A 306 11.63 -9.43 -3.26
C TYR A 306 11.44 -10.03 -4.63
N THR A 307 10.22 -10.31 -5.02
CA THR A 307 9.91 -10.87 -6.32
C THR A 307 9.73 -9.78 -7.39
N TYR A 308 8.85 -8.81 -7.11
CA TYR A 308 8.40 -7.87 -8.13
C TYR A 308 9.11 -6.51 -8.08
N ILE A 309 9.50 -6.04 -6.88
CA ILE A 309 10.09 -4.70 -6.71
C ILE A 309 11.61 -4.76 -6.84
N ARG A 310 12.27 -5.78 -6.30
CA ARG A 310 13.73 -5.87 -6.27
C ARG A 310 14.33 -5.91 -7.67
N PRO A 311 15.37 -5.08 -7.96
CA PRO A 311 16.07 -5.13 -9.21
C PRO A 311 16.71 -6.50 -9.48
N SER A 312 16.72 -6.93 -10.74
CA SER A 312 17.36 -8.19 -11.15
C SER A 312 18.86 -8.24 -10.81
N GLN A 313 19.52 -7.09 -10.78
CA GLN A 313 20.92 -6.93 -10.43
C GLN A 313 21.24 -7.24 -8.96
N LEU A 314 20.24 -7.20 -8.09
CA LEU A 314 20.32 -7.59 -6.69
C LEU A 314 19.82 -9.03 -6.50
N ILE A 315 20.35 -9.97 -7.23
CA ILE A 315 20.06 -11.41 -7.16
C ILE A 315 18.55 -11.71 -7.21
N SER A 316 18.11 -12.20 -8.36
CA SER A 316 16.81 -12.83 -8.58
C SER A 316 15.53 -11.97 -8.43
N GLY A 317 15.60 -10.65 -8.32
CA GLY A 317 14.41 -9.78 -8.43
C GLY A 317 13.90 -9.71 -9.88
N TYR A 318 12.65 -9.33 -10.08
CA TYR A 318 12.06 -9.24 -11.43
C TYR A 318 12.00 -7.82 -11.97
N SER A 319 12.19 -6.80 -11.15
CA SER A 319 12.04 -5.38 -11.54
C SER A 319 10.72 -5.12 -12.29
N SER A 320 9.66 -5.87 -11.98
CA SER A 320 8.43 -5.84 -12.77
C SER A 320 7.43 -4.81 -12.27
N TYR A 321 7.60 -4.32 -11.04
CA TYR A 321 6.87 -3.17 -10.53
C TYR A 321 7.82 -1.98 -10.55
N GLU A 322 7.61 -1.09 -11.48
CA GLU A 322 8.61 -0.12 -11.89
C GLU A 322 8.05 1.31 -11.90
N PRO A 323 8.79 2.27 -11.31
CA PRO A 323 8.40 3.66 -11.36
C PRO A 323 8.51 4.21 -12.78
N MET A 324 7.56 5.05 -13.18
CA MET A 324 7.56 5.73 -14.47
C MET A 324 8.23 7.11 -14.37
N GLN A 325 8.63 7.66 -15.53
CA GLN A 325 9.23 8.99 -15.64
C GLN A 325 8.36 10.07 -14.96
N GLY A 326 7.02 10.00 -15.09
CA GLY A 326 6.13 10.97 -14.49
C GLY A 326 6.21 11.04 -12.96
N LEU A 327 6.60 9.95 -12.29
CA LEU A 327 6.87 9.98 -10.85
C LEU A 327 8.24 10.64 -10.57
N ILE A 328 9.27 10.36 -11.36
CA ILE A 328 10.58 11.03 -11.24
C ILE A 328 10.42 12.55 -11.37
N ASP A 329 9.65 13.00 -12.36
CA ASP A 329 9.41 14.41 -12.63
C ASP A 329 8.60 15.10 -11.52
N ALA A 330 7.75 14.34 -10.80
CA ALA A 330 6.92 14.85 -9.71
C ALA A 330 7.70 15.27 -8.45
N TYR A 331 8.91 14.72 -8.23
CA TYR A 331 9.73 15.15 -7.10
C TYR A 331 10.12 16.62 -7.24
N TRP A 332 10.11 17.35 -6.11
CA TRP A 332 10.48 18.75 -6.08
C TRP A 332 11.93 18.98 -6.50
N ASP A 333 12.24 20.16 -6.96
CA ASP A 333 13.61 20.67 -6.94
C ASP A 333 14.06 20.84 -5.47
N ILE A 334 15.34 21.01 -5.24
CA ILE A 334 15.95 21.16 -3.90
C ILE A 334 15.36 22.34 -3.11
N ASP A 335 14.76 23.32 -3.79
CA ASP A 335 14.06 24.44 -3.15
C ASP A 335 12.72 24.05 -2.50
N GLY A 336 12.28 22.80 -2.71
CA GLY A 336 11.07 22.23 -2.14
C GLY A 336 9.75 22.78 -2.70
N LYS A 337 9.75 23.51 -3.80
CA LYS A 337 8.54 24.13 -4.35
C LYS A 337 8.46 24.17 -5.88
N THR A 338 9.57 23.98 -6.56
CA THR A 338 9.64 24.01 -8.02
C THR A 338 9.50 22.60 -8.58
N ILE A 339 8.57 22.42 -9.52
CA ILE A 339 8.51 21.26 -10.41
C ILE A 339 9.25 21.64 -11.69
N ARG A 340 10.17 20.79 -12.10
CA ARG A 340 10.93 21.03 -13.33
C ARG A 340 10.10 20.80 -14.57
N PRO A 341 10.35 21.55 -15.65
CA PRO A 341 9.76 21.24 -16.95
C PRO A 341 10.18 19.83 -17.41
N GLU A 342 9.26 19.13 -18.03
CA GLU A 342 9.54 17.84 -18.65
C GLU A 342 10.63 17.95 -19.72
N ILE A 343 11.59 17.03 -19.71
CA ILE A 343 12.64 16.95 -20.73
C ILE A 343 12.08 16.22 -21.96
N PRO A 344 12.15 16.82 -23.16
CA PRO A 344 11.68 16.16 -24.37
C PRO A 344 12.35 14.78 -24.57
N VAL A 345 11.58 13.78 -24.97
CA VAL A 345 12.03 12.38 -25.14
C VAL A 345 13.29 12.28 -26.02
N ALA A 346 13.33 13.03 -27.13
CA ALA A 346 14.48 13.04 -28.03
C ALA A 346 15.76 13.54 -27.32
N THR A 347 15.64 14.60 -26.51
CA THR A 347 16.75 15.17 -25.74
C THR A 347 17.22 14.19 -24.66
N ARG A 348 16.28 13.58 -23.93
CA ARG A 348 16.62 12.57 -22.89
C ARG A 348 17.34 11.38 -23.52
N LYS A 349 16.84 10.86 -24.63
CA LYS A 349 17.46 9.77 -25.39
C LYS A 349 18.90 10.09 -25.80
N GLU A 350 19.13 11.28 -26.35
CA GLU A 350 20.48 11.72 -26.74
C GLU A 350 21.42 11.83 -25.53
N ASN A 351 20.94 12.43 -24.44
CA ASN A 351 21.70 12.60 -23.21
C ASN A 351 22.03 11.24 -22.57
N PHE A 352 21.07 10.32 -22.54
CA PHE A 352 21.26 8.96 -22.03
C PHE A 352 22.29 8.19 -22.87
N ALA A 353 22.21 8.27 -24.19
CA ALA A 353 23.18 7.61 -25.08
C ALA A 353 24.62 8.11 -24.86
N LYS A 354 24.82 9.39 -24.58
CA LYS A 354 26.16 9.97 -24.32
C LYS A 354 26.78 9.40 -23.04
N ILE A 355 26.02 9.28 -21.96
CA ILE A 355 26.59 8.75 -20.71
C ILE A 355 26.77 7.23 -20.77
N THR A 356 25.84 6.50 -21.39
CA THR A 356 25.92 5.03 -21.48
C THR A 356 27.08 4.57 -22.40
N ALA A 357 27.46 5.36 -23.41
CA ALA A 357 28.61 5.08 -24.25
C ALA A 357 29.94 4.99 -23.45
N VAL A 358 30.05 5.67 -22.32
CA VAL A 358 31.25 5.64 -21.46
C VAL A 358 31.44 4.27 -20.79
N VAL A 359 30.34 3.55 -20.55
CA VAL A 359 30.32 2.25 -19.85
C VAL A 359 29.92 1.10 -20.78
N GLU A 360 29.87 1.35 -22.08
CA GLU A 360 29.49 0.36 -23.08
C GLU A 360 30.46 -0.83 -23.07
N GLY A 361 29.97 -2.04 -23.18
CA GLY A 361 30.78 -3.26 -23.20
C GLY A 361 31.42 -3.66 -21.87
N MET A 362 31.27 -2.87 -20.80
CA MET A 362 31.82 -3.24 -19.49
C MET A 362 31.02 -4.40 -18.89
N ASP A 363 31.73 -5.35 -18.27
CA ASP A 363 31.11 -6.31 -17.37
C ASP A 363 30.70 -5.64 -16.05
N GLN A 364 29.91 -6.32 -15.22
CA GLN A 364 29.39 -5.79 -13.96
C GLN A 364 30.51 -5.39 -12.98
N THR A 365 31.57 -6.16 -12.90
CA THR A 365 32.73 -5.88 -12.02
C THR A 365 33.46 -4.61 -12.43
N THR A 366 33.68 -4.44 -13.72
CA THR A 366 34.31 -3.23 -14.28
C THR A 366 33.41 -2.02 -14.11
N TYR A 367 32.12 -2.17 -14.35
CA TYR A 367 31.13 -1.11 -14.17
C TYR A 367 31.11 -0.57 -12.73
N ILE A 368 31.03 -1.46 -11.72
CA ILE A 368 31.04 -1.08 -10.28
C ILE A 368 32.31 -0.32 -9.90
N LYS A 369 33.46 -0.65 -10.52
CA LYS A 369 34.73 0.05 -10.25
C LYS A 369 34.83 1.38 -11.00
N THR A 370 34.17 1.50 -12.14
CA THR A 370 34.29 2.68 -13.01
C THR A 370 33.36 3.81 -12.60
N VAL A 371 32.10 3.49 -12.29
CA VAL A 371 31.07 4.51 -11.98
C VAL A 371 31.50 5.49 -10.89
N PRO A 372 32.11 5.07 -9.75
CA PRO A 372 32.58 6.00 -8.72
C PRO A 372 33.66 6.97 -9.17
N THR A 373 34.35 6.66 -10.28
CA THR A 373 35.44 7.51 -10.82
C THR A 373 34.92 8.55 -11.82
N LEU A 374 33.66 8.44 -12.24
CA LEU A 374 33.05 9.37 -13.18
C LEU A 374 32.69 10.68 -12.49
N ASN A 375 32.91 11.79 -13.15
CA ASN A 375 32.31 13.06 -12.77
C ASN A 375 30.89 13.12 -13.38
N LEU A 376 29.87 12.65 -12.63
CA LEU A 376 28.51 12.58 -13.13
C LEU A 376 27.93 13.97 -13.46
N LYS A 377 28.49 15.05 -12.88
CA LYS A 377 28.08 16.43 -13.15
C LYS A 377 28.35 16.90 -14.58
N GLU A 378 29.19 16.21 -15.33
CA GLU A 378 29.51 16.53 -16.72
C GLU A 378 28.50 15.99 -17.73
N TYR A 379 27.56 15.15 -17.27
CA TYR A 379 26.61 14.49 -18.16
C TYR A 379 25.22 15.07 -18.02
N ALA A 380 24.68 15.65 -19.09
CA ALA A 380 23.35 16.29 -19.09
C ALA A 380 22.20 15.34 -18.72
N TYR A 381 22.35 14.02 -18.90
CA TYR A 381 21.37 13.05 -18.41
C TYR A 381 21.23 13.10 -16.89
N MET A 382 22.33 13.31 -16.18
CA MET A 382 22.32 13.35 -14.72
C MET A 382 21.67 14.62 -14.15
N ASP A 383 21.49 15.66 -14.97
CA ASP A 383 20.81 16.89 -14.53
C ASP A 383 19.34 16.62 -14.09
N GLU A 384 18.71 15.57 -14.63
CA GLU A 384 17.37 15.15 -14.18
C GLU A 384 17.34 14.77 -12.71
N PHE A 385 18.44 14.25 -12.18
CA PHE A 385 18.57 13.73 -10.82
C PHE A 385 19.40 14.64 -9.91
N ARG A 386 19.88 15.77 -10.39
CA ARG A 386 20.67 16.69 -9.56
C ARG A 386 19.79 17.73 -8.90
N ASN A 387 20.17 18.11 -7.68
CA ASN A 387 19.48 19.13 -6.89
C ASN A 387 17.97 18.87 -6.76
N ARG A 388 17.60 17.66 -6.37
CA ARG A 388 16.20 17.23 -6.19
C ARG A 388 15.89 16.95 -4.73
N ASP A 389 14.62 16.72 -4.45
CA ASP A 389 14.09 16.28 -3.17
C ASP A 389 14.83 15.02 -2.66
N SER A 390 15.16 14.99 -1.39
CA SER A 390 15.88 13.88 -0.75
C SER A 390 15.18 12.53 -0.91
N ARG A 391 13.85 12.54 -0.93
CA ARG A 391 13.02 11.34 -1.09
C ARG A 391 13.18 10.70 -2.46
N LEU A 392 13.59 11.44 -3.50
CA LEU A 392 13.92 10.84 -4.79
C LEU A 392 15.04 9.81 -4.65
N TYR A 393 16.12 10.17 -3.94
CA TYR A 393 17.29 9.30 -3.77
C TYR A 393 17.02 8.12 -2.82
N ALA A 394 16.09 8.30 -1.88
CA ALA A 394 15.65 7.25 -0.97
C ALA A 394 14.64 6.27 -1.59
N SER A 395 13.93 6.71 -2.64
CA SER A 395 12.83 5.93 -3.23
C SER A 395 13.21 5.24 -4.53
N MET A 396 14.17 5.80 -5.30
CA MET A 396 14.42 5.42 -6.68
C MET A 396 15.85 4.96 -6.92
N LEU A 397 15.97 3.92 -7.73
CA LEU A 397 17.19 3.53 -8.41
C LEU A 397 17.08 3.98 -9.86
N PHE A 398 18.02 4.81 -10.28
CA PHE A 398 18.18 5.28 -11.65
C PHE A 398 19.60 4.99 -12.13
N PRO A 399 19.88 4.93 -13.43
CA PRO A 399 21.20 4.60 -13.94
C PRO A 399 22.31 5.41 -13.28
N PHE A 400 23.38 4.74 -12.88
CA PHE A 400 24.55 5.25 -12.13
C PHE A 400 24.34 5.55 -10.64
N LYS A 401 23.12 5.43 -10.09
CA LYS A 401 22.89 5.58 -8.65
C LYS A 401 23.49 4.42 -7.88
N GLY A 402 24.34 4.73 -6.91
CA GLY A 402 24.95 3.75 -6.00
C GLY A 402 24.00 3.34 -4.85
N TRP A 403 24.16 2.09 -4.41
CA TRP A 403 23.60 1.58 -3.17
C TRP A 403 24.65 0.69 -2.48
N HIS A 404 24.96 1.00 -1.23
CA HIS A 404 26.13 0.46 -0.56
C HIS A 404 25.78 -0.49 0.57
N GLU A 405 26.69 -1.45 0.80
CA GLU A 405 26.69 -2.39 1.93
C GLU A 405 25.36 -3.13 2.10
N THR A 406 24.69 -3.43 0.99
CA THR A 406 23.66 -4.46 0.99
C THR A 406 24.32 -5.81 1.29
N ASP A 407 23.57 -6.80 1.74
CA ASP A 407 24.07 -8.18 1.88
C ASP A 407 24.61 -8.75 0.54
N PHE A 408 24.24 -8.12 -0.57
CA PHE A 408 24.75 -8.40 -1.93
C PHE A 408 25.97 -7.55 -2.30
N GLY A 409 26.49 -6.74 -1.37
CA GLY A 409 27.60 -5.83 -1.56
C GLY A 409 27.17 -4.46 -2.07
N THR A 410 28.15 -3.69 -2.57
CA THR A 410 27.92 -2.39 -3.23
C THR A 410 27.62 -2.60 -4.70
N PHE A 411 26.57 -1.94 -5.21
CA PHE A 411 26.32 -1.89 -6.64
C PHE A 411 25.96 -0.47 -7.09
N TYR A 412 26.08 -0.24 -8.41
CA TYR A 412 25.57 0.94 -9.08
C TYR A 412 24.51 0.49 -10.07
N TYR A 413 23.31 1.05 -9.97
CA TYR A 413 22.21 0.63 -10.82
C TYR A 413 22.55 0.82 -12.30
N ARG A 414 22.45 -0.26 -13.06
CA ARG A 414 22.74 -0.32 -14.49
C ARG A 414 21.54 -0.84 -15.24
N TRP A 415 20.80 0.08 -15.84
CA TRP A 415 19.71 -0.34 -16.69
C TRP A 415 20.26 -0.91 -18.01
N ASN A 416 19.86 -2.13 -18.33
CA ASN A 416 20.22 -2.79 -19.57
C ASN A 416 18.96 -3.15 -20.38
N PRO A 417 18.57 -2.31 -21.38
CA PRO A 417 17.35 -2.52 -22.15
C PRO A 417 17.30 -3.86 -22.90
N SER A 418 18.45 -4.50 -23.18
CA SER A 418 18.47 -5.81 -23.83
C SER A 418 17.95 -6.95 -22.95
N TRP A 419 17.84 -6.73 -21.64
CA TRP A 419 17.25 -7.67 -20.69
C TRP A 419 15.77 -7.41 -20.42
N ALA A 420 15.24 -6.31 -20.91
CA ALA A 420 13.83 -5.92 -20.81
C ALA A 420 13.03 -6.57 -21.95
N GLY A 421 12.88 -7.86 -21.92
CA GLY A 421 12.01 -8.60 -22.84
C GLY A 421 10.86 -9.26 -22.09
N SER A 422 9.91 -9.86 -22.79
CA SER A 422 8.80 -10.59 -22.17
C SER A 422 9.27 -11.63 -21.15
N ASP A 423 10.45 -12.20 -21.37
CA ASP A 423 11.06 -13.20 -20.49
C ASP A 423 12.23 -12.62 -19.67
N GLY A 424 12.55 -11.32 -19.84
CA GLY A 424 13.61 -10.65 -19.11
C GLY A 424 13.15 -10.16 -17.72
N ASN A 425 14.08 -10.09 -16.79
CA ASN A 425 13.86 -9.57 -15.43
C ASN A 425 14.51 -8.19 -15.28
N GLU A 426 14.21 -7.27 -16.18
CA GLU A 426 14.72 -5.91 -16.15
C GLU A 426 13.55 -4.93 -16.33
N SER A 427 13.65 -3.79 -15.68
CA SER A 427 12.70 -2.69 -15.82
C SER A 427 12.56 -2.25 -17.28
N TRP A 428 11.35 -2.01 -17.73
CA TRP A 428 11.06 -1.39 -19.02
C TRP A 428 11.14 0.13 -18.97
N THR A 429 10.89 0.71 -17.80
CA THR A 429 10.88 2.16 -17.60
C THR A 429 12.29 2.75 -17.49
N GLY A 430 13.30 1.93 -17.21
CA GLY A 430 14.67 2.38 -16.93
C GLY A 430 14.96 2.69 -15.47
N TYR A 431 13.99 2.52 -14.60
CA TYR A 431 14.04 2.83 -13.19
C TYR A 431 13.56 1.64 -12.34
N SER A 432 14.00 1.59 -11.09
CA SER A 432 13.49 0.62 -10.11
C SER A 432 13.22 1.33 -8.77
N TYR A 433 12.35 0.76 -7.95
CA TYR A 433 12.19 1.25 -6.60
C TYR A 433 13.37 0.83 -5.71
N ARG A 434 13.81 1.74 -4.84
CA ARG A 434 14.65 1.49 -3.69
C ARG A 434 13.79 1.44 -2.42
N LYS A 435 12.76 2.26 -2.36
CA LYS A 435 11.75 2.27 -1.31
C LYS A 435 11.12 0.89 -1.16
N LEU A 436 10.75 0.52 0.05
CA LEU A 436 10.19 -0.76 0.46
C LEU A 436 11.20 -1.92 0.49
N LEU A 437 12.43 -1.72 0.10
CA LEU A 437 13.47 -2.74 0.13
C LEU A 437 14.39 -2.54 1.34
N SER A 438 14.76 -3.63 1.98
CA SER A 438 15.80 -3.66 3.02
C SER A 438 17.17 -3.96 2.42
N LEU A 439 18.22 -3.57 3.12
CA LEU A 439 19.60 -3.94 2.77
C LEU A 439 19.90 -5.42 3.02
N THR A 440 19.06 -6.10 3.82
CA THR A 440 19.26 -7.48 4.25
C THR A 440 18.82 -8.45 3.15
N ALA A 441 19.65 -9.46 2.88
CA ALA A 441 19.27 -10.60 2.08
C ALA A 441 18.31 -11.50 2.86
N TYR A 442 17.25 -11.94 2.19
CA TYR A 442 16.42 -13.02 2.70
C TYR A 442 16.64 -14.26 1.84
N SER A 443 16.80 -15.41 2.51
CA SER A 443 16.70 -16.68 1.82
C SER A 443 15.26 -16.86 1.30
N ASP A 444 15.13 -17.53 0.17
CA ASP A 444 13.85 -18.03 -0.31
C ASP A 444 12.80 -16.99 -0.74
N TRP A 445 13.20 -15.80 -1.16
CA TRP A 445 12.32 -14.80 -1.76
C TRP A 445 11.28 -14.17 -0.82
N ALA A 446 11.42 -14.38 0.48
CA ALA A 446 10.48 -13.92 1.49
C ALA A 446 10.95 -12.64 2.18
N SER A 447 10.08 -11.67 2.35
CA SER A 447 10.28 -10.50 3.21
C SER A 447 9.59 -10.74 4.55
N MET A 448 10.25 -10.35 5.63
CA MET A 448 9.73 -10.44 7.00
C MET A 448 9.48 -9.07 7.62
N GLU A 449 9.77 -8.02 6.88
CA GLU A 449 9.49 -6.65 7.33
C GLU A 449 8.00 -6.43 7.39
N ASP A 450 7.54 -5.94 8.52
CA ASP A 450 6.15 -5.50 8.65
C ASP A 450 5.87 -4.36 7.67
N TYR A 451 4.65 -4.33 7.17
CA TYR A 451 4.20 -3.29 6.25
C TYR A 451 3.25 -2.32 6.95
N PRO A 452 3.54 -1.01 6.96
CA PRO A 452 2.62 -0.02 7.49
C PRO A 452 1.46 0.20 6.50
N VAL A 453 0.30 -0.34 6.81
CA VAL A 453 -0.95 -0.11 6.05
C VAL A 453 -1.40 1.35 6.19
N ILE A 454 -1.17 1.94 7.36
CA ILE A 454 -1.35 3.38 7.60
C ILE A 454 -0.19 3.87 8.48
N ARG A 455 0.45 4.95 8.06
CA ARG A 455 1.54 5.59 8.81
C ARG A 455 1.26 7.07 9.09
N TYR A 456 1.96 7.63 10.08
CA TYR A 456 1.72 8.98 10.58
C TYR A 456 1.88 10.07 9.52
N ALA A 457 2.78 9.89 8.55
CA ALA A 457 2.92 10.81 7.42
C ALA A 457 1.62 10.96 6.61
N GLU A 458 0.85 9.87 6.41
CA GLU A 458 -0.45 9.94 5.75
C GLU A 458 -1.46 10.74 6.60
N VAL A 459 -1.42 10.62 7.92
CA VAL A 459 -2.27 11.38 8.83
C VAL A 459 -2.01 12.88 8.68
N LEU A 460 -0.72 13.29 8.64
CA LEU A 460 -0.33 14.69 8.45
C LEU A 460 -0.78 15.24 7.09
N LEU A 461 -0.63 14.46 6.02
CA LEU A 461 -1.06 14.84 4.68
C LEU A 461 -2.59 14.92 4.55
N THR A 462 -3.30 13.98 5.16
CA THR A 462 -4.78 13.96 5.20
C THR A 462 -5.30 15.17 5.96
N TYR A 463 -4.70 15.48 7.12
CA TYR A 463 -5.02 16.68 7.89
C TYR A 463 -4.79 17.96 7.08
N ALA A 464 -3.62 18.08 6.45
CA ALA A 464 -3.26 19.27 5.66
C ALA A 464 -4.22 19.47 4.48
N GLU A 465 -4.50 18.44 3.69
CA GLU A 465 -5.41 18.54 2.53
C GLU A 465 -6.84 18.88 2.99
N ALA A 466 -7.35 18.18 4.00
CA ALA A 466 -8.69 18.41 4.53
C ALA A 466 -8.84 19.84 5.09
N ARG A 467 -7.83 20.33 5.80
CA ARG A 467 -7.82 21.69 6.36
C ARG A 467 -7.72 22.76 5.28
N ILE A 468 -6.98 22.53 4.19
CA ILE A 468 -7.00 23.45 3.04
C ILE A 468 -8.41 23.51 2.44
N GLN A 469 -9.12 22.39 2.37
CA GLN A 469 -10.49 22.35 1.87
C GLN A 469 -11.47 23.12 2.76
N THR A 470 -11.32 23.07 4.07
CA THR A 470 -12.25 23.65 5.04
C THR A 470 -11.89 25.09 5.44
N LYS A 471 -10.60 25.40 5.61
CA LYS A 471 -10.11 26.65 6.20
C LYS A 471 -9.09 27.40 5.34
N GLY A 472 -8.53 26.76 4.30
CA GLY A 472 -7.48 27.32 3.46
C GLY A 472 -6.08 27.05 3.99
N TRP A 473 -5.09 27.71 3.38
CA TRP A 473 -3.68 27.59 3.74
C TRP A 473 -3.38 28.43 4.98
N ASP A 474 -3.06 27.79 6.09
CA ASP A 474 -2.79 28.45 7.37
C ASP A 474 -1.57 27.86 8.10
N ALA A 475 -1.27 28.35 9.28
CA ALA A 475 -0.10 27.93 10.08
C ALA A 475 -0.15 26.45 10.49
N GLU A 476 -1.34 25.87 10.68
CA GLU A 476 -1.48 24.46 11.05
C GLU A 476 -1.19 23.54 9.85
N VAL A 477 -1.62 23.93 8.63
CA VAL A 477 -1.23 23.26 7.40
C VAL A 477 0.28 23.30 7.21
N GLN A 478 0.88 24.50 7.36
CA GLN A 478 2.32 24.66 7.25
C GLN A 478 3.07 23.81 8.27
N LYS A 479 2.60 23.77 9.53
CA LYS A 479 3.21 22.95 10.57
C LYS A 479 3.20 21.47 10.21
N ALA A 480 2.05 20.92 9.80
CA ALA A 480 1.94 19.51 9.44
C ALA A 480 2.87 19.13 8.27
N LEU A 481 2.95 19.98 7.25
CA LEU A 481 3.82 19.76 6.09
C LEU A 481 5.30 20.00 6.41
N ASN A 482 5.62 20.97 7.28
CA ASN A 482 6.99 21.21 7.70
C ASN A 482 7.54 20.10 8.60
N ASP A 483 6.70 19.42 9.38
CA ASP A 483 7.12 18.21 10.11
C ASP A 483 7.61 17.11 9.15
N LEU A 484 6.89 16.89 8.03
CA LEU A 484 7.33 15.97 6.96
C LEU A 484 8.62 16.43 6.29
N ARG A 485 8.70 17.74 5.97
CA ARG A 485 9.86 18.35 5.31
C ARG A 485 11.11 18.28 6.17
N ASP A 486 10.98 18.61 7.44
CA ASP A 486 12.08 18.53 8.40
C ASP A 486 12.59 17.10 8.55
N ARG A 487 11.68 16.09 8.61
CA ARG A 487 12.05 14.67 8.61
C ARG A 487 12.89 14.31 7.38
N CYS A 488 12.54 14.82 6.21
CA CYS A 488 13.24 14.55 4.95
C CYS A 488 14.44 15.48 4.68
N GLY A 489 14.74 16.43 5.57
CA GLY A 489 15.83 17.41 5.37
C GLY A 489 15.56 18.42 4.26
N MET A 490 14.29 18.60 3.88
CA MET A 490 13.86 19.56 2.86
C MET A 490 13.54 20.92 3.46
N PRO A 491 13.60 22.01 2.66
CA PRO A 491 13.17 23.33 3.11
C PRO A 491 11.69 23.39 3.48
N ASP A 492 11.34 24.32 4.38
CA ASP A 492 9.96 24.58 4.77
C ASP A 492 9.07 24.93 3.57
N VAL A 493 7.78 24.62 3.71
CA VAL A 493 6.78 24.97 2.72
C VAL A 493 6.60 26.49 2.61
N PRO A 494 6.10 27.02 1.48
CA PRO A 494 5.80 28.44 1.34
C PRO A 494 4.84 28.94 2.43
N THR A 495 5.11 30.11 2.99
CA THR A 495 4.24 30.73 4.01
C THR A 495 2.91 31.22 3.44
N VAL A 496 2.85 31.48 2.13
CA VAL A 496 1.66 31.96 1.44
C VAL A 496 1.48 31.17 0.13
N MET A 497 0.25 30.80 -0.15
CA MET A 497 -0.15 30.23 -1.44
C MET A 497 -1.00 31.24 -2.24
N PRO A 498 -0.83 31.31 -3.57
CA PRO A 498 -1.54 32.28 -4.40
C PRO A 498 -3.06 32.05 -4.47
N SER A 499 -3.49 30.81 -4.30
CA SER A 499 -4.92 30.43 -4.28
C SER A 499 -5.13 29.12 -3.53
N LYS A 500 -6.38 28.77 -3.28
CA LYS A 500 -6.76 27.46 -2.69
C LYS A 500 -6.38 26.30 -3.64
N GLU A 501 -6.58 26.48 -4.93
CA GLU A 501 -6.22 25.48 -5.95
C GLU A 501 -4.71 25.23 -5.94
N ALA A 502 -3.89 26.27 -5.89
CA ALA A 502 -2.44 26.12 -5.80
C ALA A 502 -2.00 25.43 -4.50
N ALA A 503 -2.67 25.71 -3.38
CA ALA A 503 -2.43 25.01 -2.12
C ALA A 503 -2.79 23.53 -2.20
N LEU A 504 -3.91 23.18 -2.86
CA LEU A 504 -4.33 21.81 -3.08
C LEU A 504 -3.38 21.08 -4.03
N ASP A 505 -2.97 21.70 -5.12
CA ASP A 505 -1.99 21.10 -6.05
C ASP A 505 -0.66 20.83 -5.35
N PHE A 506 -0.23 21.75 -4.48
CA PHE A 506 0.99 21.59 -3.69
C PHE A 506 0.89 20.38 -2.74
N VAL A 507 -0.15 20.31 -1.90
CA VAL A 507 -0.29 19.21 -0.93
C VAL A 507 -0.52 17.86 -1.62
N ARG A 508 -1.22 17.84 -2.74
CA ARG A 508 -1.44 16.63 -3.54
C ARG A 508 -0.15 16.11 -4.16
N ASN A 509 0.73 17.01 -4.61
CA ASN A 509 2.06 16.60 -5.07
C ASN A 509 2.95 16.14 -3.91
N GLU A 510 2.90 16.81 -2.76
CA GLU A 510 3.59 16.36 -1.53
C GLU A 510 3.13 14.94 -1.15
N ARG A 511 1.80 14.69 -1.19
CA ARG A 511 1.22 13.38 -0.94
C ARG A 511 1.68 12.34 -1.98
N ARG A 512 1.72 12.71 -3.27
CA ARG A 512 2.18 11.83 -4.36
C ARG A 512 3.60 11.31 -4.11
N ILE A 513 4.54 12.19 -3.77
CA ILE A 513 5.95 11.81 -3.59
C ILE A 513 6.20 11.16 -2.23
N GLU A 514 5.51 11.57 -1.18
CA GLU A 514 5.64 10.98 0.15
C GLU A 514 5.09 9.55 0.19
N LEU A 515 3.93 9.30 -0.42
CA LEU A 515 3.25 8.02 -0.42
C LEU A 515 3.49 7.20 -1.70
N ALA A 516 4.48 7.57 -2.52
CA ALA A 516 4.85 6.80 -3.71
C ALA A 516 5.12 5.33 -3.36
N ALA A 517 4.62 4.40 -4.16
CA ALA A 517 4.69 2.96 -3.96
C ALA A 517 3.96 2.43 -2.70
N GLU A 518 2.97 3.16 -2.18
CA GLU A 518 2.13 2.71 -1.05
C GLU A 518 0.67 2.43 -1.46
N GLY A 519 0.39 2.33 -2.77
CA GLY A 519 -0.95 1.99 -3.29
C GLY A 519 -2.00 3.09 -3.21
N GLN A 520 -1.65 4.28 -2.71
CA GLN A 520 -2.62 5.37 -2.47
C GLN A 520 -2.98 6.15 -3.76
N ARG A 521 -2.08 6.17 -4.75
CA ARG A 521 -2.21 7.03 -5.92
C ARG A 521 -3.46 6.78 -6.74
N TYR A 522 -3.89 5.52 -6.88
CA TYR A 522 -5.05 5.14 -7.67
C TYR A 522 -6.36 5.74 -7.12
N ASP A 523 -6.56 5.70 -5.82
CA ASP A 523 -7.70 6.34 -5.18
C ASP A 523 -7.58 7.87 -5.19
N ASP A 524 -6.37 8.39 -5.00
CA ASP A 524 -6.10 9.83 -5.01
C ASP A 524 -6.46 10.47 -6.36
N ILE A 525 -6.00 9.92 -7.50
CA ILE A 525 -6.31 10.51 -8.81
C ILE A 525 -7.81 10.50 -9.12
N ARG A 526 -8.53 9.42 -8.74
CA ARG A 526 -9.97 9.30 -8.95
C ARG A 526 -10.77 10.28 -8.08
N ARG A 527 -10.41 10.45 -6.79
CA ARG A 527 -11.08 11.43 -5.92
C ARG A 527 -10.78 12.89 -6.30
N TYR A 528 -9.67 13.16 -7.03
CA TYR A 528 -9.42 14.49 -7.60
C TYR A 528 -10.31 14.77 -8.81
N GLY A 529 -10.97 13.75 -9.35
CA GLY A 529 -12.01 13.84 -10.36
C GLY A 529 -11.55 13.50 -11.77
N SER A 530 -12.53 13.29 -12.65
CA SER A 530 -12.34 12.87 -14.04
C SER A 530 -11.37 13.76 -14.83
N ALA A 531 -11.46 15.07 -14.67
CA ALA A 531 -10.56 16.01 -15.35
C ALA A 531 -9.09 15.80 -14.96
N TYR A 532 -8.83 15.47 -13.69
CA TYR A 532 -7.48 15.16 -13.22
C TYR A 532 -7.00 13.82 -13.80
N CYS A 533 -7.84 12.78 -13.75
CA CYS A 533 -7.52 11.49 -14.36
C CYS A 533 -7.20 11.63 -15.85
N ASN A 534 -8.03 12.38 -16.59
CA ASN A 534 -7.80 12.65 -18.01
C ASN A 534 -6.47 13.38 -18.27
N LYS A 535 -6.03 14.24 -17.35
CA LYS A 535 -4.76 14.95 -17.46
C LYS A 535 -3.56 14.04 -17.28
N VAL A 536 -3.61 13.11 -16.31
CA VAL A 536 -2.42 12.34 -15.88
C VAL A 536 -2.36 10.93 -16.45
N MET A 537 -3.50 10.37 -16.90
CA MET A 537 -3.62 8.99 -17.39
C MET A 537 -3.76 8.90 -18.92
N ASN A 538 -3.34 9.90 -19.66
CA ASN A 538 -3.32 9.89 -21.11
C ASN A 538 -1.93 10.25 -21.64
N GLY A 539 -1.49 9.54 -22.67
CA GLY A 539 -0.22 9.78 -23.35
C GLY A 539 0.74 8.61 -23.27
N THR A 540 1.81 8.71 -24.03
CA THR A 540 2.82 7.66 -24.11
C THR A 540 3.95 7.92 -23.13
N VAL A 541 4.28 6.90 -22.33
CA VAL A 541 5.42 6.90 -21.42
C VAL A 541 6.63 6.30 -22.13
N TYR A 542 7.78 6.94 -21.99
CA TYR A 542 9.03 6.53 -22.61
C TYR A 542 10.12 6.29 -21.57
N ALA A 543 10.89 5.24 -21.80
CA ALA A 543 12.14 4.99 -21.09
C ALA A 543 13.26 5.98 -21.52
N PRO A 544 14.37 6.09 -20.77
CA PRO A 544 15.46 7.02 -21.08
C PRO A 544 16.06 6.87 -22.49
N ASN A 545 16.06 5.65 -23.04
CA ASN A 545 16.54 5.37 -24.40
C ASN A 545 15.52 5.67 -25.50
N GLY A 546 14.32 6.19 -25.16
CA GLY A 546 13.23 6.46 -26.08
C GLY A 546 12.38 5.23 -26.44
N TYR A 547 12.53 4.11 -25.72
CA TYR A 547 11.63 2.97 -25.85
C TYR A 547 10.25 3.35 -25.32
N GLU A 548 9.19 2.98 -26.06
CA GLU A 548 7.81 3.19 -25.66
C GLU A 548 7.39 2.11 -24.64
N VAL A 549 7.17 2.52 -23.40
CA VAL A 549 6.81 1.62 -22.29
C VAL A 549 5.33 1.25 -22.35
N VAL A 550 4.48 2.25 -22.32
CA VAL A 550 3.02 2.11 -22.36
C VAL A 550 2.38 3.37 -22.97
N ASN A 551 1.31 3.15 -23.72
CA ASN A 551 0.45 4.24 -24.19
C ASN A 551 -0.82 4.24 -23.34
N MET A 552 -0.89 5.15 -22.37
CA MET A 552 -2.01 5.25 -21.45
C MET A 552 -3.21 5.92 -22.12
N THR A 553 -4.39 5.41 -21.82
CA THR A 553 -5.67 5.93 -22.32
C THR A 553 -6.71 5.85 -21.21
N TRP A 554 -7.26 7.00 -20.82
CA TRP A 554 -8.29 7.09 -19.80
C TRP A 554 -9.67 7.37 -20.39
N SER A 555 -10.70 6.81 -19.80
CA SER A 555 -12.09 7.24 -19.99
C SER A 555 -12.83 7.23 -18.65
N ASP A 556 -13.88 8.03 -18.56
CA ASP A 556 -14.62 8.24 -17.30
C ASP A 556 -15.30 6.98 -16.74
N ARG A 557 -15.48 5.93 -17.57
CA ARG A 557 -15.97 4.64 -17.07
C ARG A 557 -15.02 4.03 -16.01
N LEU A 558 -13.70 4.32 -16.11
CA LEU A 558 -12.70 3.85 -15.16
C LEU A 558 -12.74 4.54 -13.79
N MET A 559 -13.61 5.53 -13.60
CA MET A 559 -13.86 6.12 -12.28
C MET A 559 -14.44 5.09 -11.30
N LEU A 560 -15.18 4.10 -11.81
CA LEU A 560 -15.67 2.94 -11.06
C LEU A 560 -15.37 1.65 -11.84
N MET A 561 -14.98 0.61 -11.15
CA MET A 561 -14.76 -0.71 -11.76
C MET A 561 -16.11 -1.39 -12.09
N PRO A 562 -16.14 -2.26 -13.11
CA PRO A 562 -17.33 -3.06 -13.41
C PRO A 562 -17.61 -4.07 -12.30
N ILE A 563 -18.89 -4.34 -12.07
CA ILE A 563 -19.28 -5.54 -11.31
C ILE A 563 -18.88 -6.76 -12.15
N PRO A 564 -18.09 -7.70 -11.60
CA PRO A 564 -17.62 -8.85 -12.35
C PRO A 564 -18.76 -9.74 -12.84
N GLN A 565 -18.59 -10.34 -14.03
CA GLN A 565 -19.57 -11.23 -14.64
C GLN A 565 -19.93 -12.39 -13.69
N GLY A 566 -18.93 -12.98 -13.02
CA GLY A 566 -19.15 -14.07 -12.07
C GLY A 566 -20.06 -13.67 -10.88
N ALA A 567 -19.96 -12.43 -10.39
CA ALA A 567 -20.84 -11.93 -9.34
C ALA A 567 -22.28 -11.73 -9.85
N MET A 568 -22.43 -11.23 -11.08
CA MET A 568 -23.75 -11.05 -11.73
C MET A 568 -24.44 -12.38 -12.06
N ASP A 569 -23.68 -13.41 -12.35
CA ASP A 569 -24.21 -14.75 -12.62
C ASP A 569 -24.72 -15.42 -11.34
N LEU A 570 -24.04 -15.19 -10.21
CA LEU A 570 -24.45 -15.64 -8.90
C LEU A 570 -25.61 -14.82 -8.31
N ASN A 571 -25.66 -13.53 -8.61
CA ASN A 571 -26.70 -12.62 -8.13
C ASN A 571 -27.24 -11.76 -9.30
N PRO A 572 -28.29 -12.21 -10.00
CA PRO A 572 -28.85 -11.50 -11.17
C PRO A 572 -29.31 -10.07 -10.89
N LEU A 573 -29.60 -9.70 -9.64
CA LEU A 573 -30.01 -8.34 -9.27
C LEU A 573 -28.86 -7.30 -9.46
N LEU A 574 -27.61 -7.76 -9.55
CA LEU A 574 -26.45 -6.91 -9.82
C LEU A 574 -26.36 -6.52 -11.30
N ARG A 575 -26.91 -7.36 -12.21
CA ARG A 575 -26.84 -7.15 -13.67
C ARG A 575 -27.59 -5.88 -14.09
N ASP A 576 -28.74 -5.63 -13.49
CA ASP A 576 -29.59 -4.48 -13.82
C ASP A 576 -29.03 -3.16 -13.24
N ASP A 577 -28.00 -3.23 -12.40
CA ASP A 577 -27.37 -2.08 -11.74
C ASP A 577 -25.85 -2.06 -11.97
N GLN A 578 -25.39 -2.48 -13.16
CA GLN A 578 -23.97 -2.40 -13.56
C GLN A 578 -23.48 -0.94 -13.59
N ASN A 579 -22.19 -0.72 -13.31
CA ASN A 579 -21.60 0.60 -13.38
C ASN A 579 -21.57 1.14 -14.82
N PRO A 580 -21.73 2.46 -15.02
CA PRO A 580 -21.82 3.04 -16.36
C PRO A 580 -20.61 2.72 -17.24
N GLY A 581 -20.87 2.36 -18.51
CA GLY A 581 -19.82 2.08 -19.50
C GLY A 581 -19.40 0.61 -19.62
N TYR A 582 -20.07 -0.29 -18.90
CA TYR A 582 -19.79 -1.73 -18.92
C TYR A 582 -21.01 -2.56 -19.27
#